data_869b550a3a140fe36bde9ff2dc2dd48e
#
_entry.id   869b550a3a140fe36bde9ff2dc2dd48e
#
_cell.length_a   1.000
_cell.length_b   1.000
_cell.length_c   1.000
_cell.angle_alpha   90.00
_cell.angle_beta   90.00
_cell.angle_gamma   90.00
#
_symmetry.space_group_name_H-M   'P 1'
#
loop_
_entity.id
_entity.type
_entity.pdbx_description
1 polymer ?
#
loop_
_entity_poly.entity_id
_entity_poly.type
_entity_poly.pdbx_seq_one_letter_code
_entity_poly.pdbx_strand_id
1 'polypeptide(L)'
;MEQIIDTEITKPVVELLAPAGNMACLHAAVQAGADAVYLGAGHFNARRGAENFTFEDLAQACDYAHLRGVKIYLTLTTIVLPSEVEDALELARQAYRCGVDAFIVQDIGISLELRRIMPDCEVHVSTQMNTHTEDGVQAAAALGASRVTLARELSFEEIARLSALAQELGMEVEVFAHGALCICYSGQCFMSSMVGGRSANRGRCAQACRLPYTLHNVALRKTLDAPGEHLLSPKDLCTIDVLPELISAGATSLKIEGRMKSPEYVKSVVGVYRAVLDRALAWLEEQKRAEIDCGSVEMPQGEPINPRATDAERQILSEAFSRGFTTAYLERQRGNEIMSYGRPNNRGIFIGRVARVKDGKVFV
;
A
#
# COMPACT_ATOMS: atom_id res chain seq x y z
N MET A 1 20.49 -41.77 -8.75
CA MET A 1 20.29 -40.71 -9.76
C MET A 1 18.98 -40.03 -9.38
N GLU A 2 19.04 -39.16 -8.39
CA GLU A 2 17.89 -38.36 -7.90
C GLU A 2 17.69 -37.21 -8.87
N GLN A 3 16.51 -37.17 -9.48
CA GLN A 3 16.06 -36.01 -10.22
C GLN A 3 15.76 -34.90 -9.20
N ILE A 4 16.63 -33.90 -9.14
CA ILE A 4 16.33 -32.62 -8.51
C ILE A 4 15.22 -31.99 -9.38
N ILE A 5 14.00 -31.98 -8.88
CA ILE A 5 12.93 -31.23 -9.46
C ILE A 5 13.25 -29.77 -9.13
N ASP A 6 13.81 -29.07 -10.11
CA ASP A 6 14.01 -27.64 -10.10
C ASP A 6 12.62 -27.01 -10.26
N THR A 7 11.92 -26.79 -9.15
CA THR A 7 10.72 -25.97 -9.13
C THR A 7 11.19 -24.53 -9.22
N GLU A 8 11.41 -24.03 -10.44
CA GLU A 8 11.40 -22.58 -10.68
C GLU A 8 10.11 -22.04 -10.06
N ILE A 9 10.26 -21.35 -8.93
CA ILE A 9 9.18 -20.53 -8.38
C ILE A 9 9.03 -19.37 -9.37
N THR A 10 8.11 -19.53 -10.33
CA THR A 10 7.79 -18.47 -11.28
C THR A 10 7.36 -17.26 -10.47
N LYS A 11 8.06 -16.12 -10.62
CA LYS A 11 7.68 -14.85 -9.99
C LYS A 11 6.20 -14.60 -10.29
N PRO A 12 5.37 -14.23 -9.30
CA PRO A 12 3.98 -13.85 -9.56
C PRO A 12 4.00 -12.71 -10.59
N VAL A 13 3.09 -12.78 -11.54
CA VAL A 13 2.97 -11.75 -12.61
C VAL A 13 2.68 -10.38 -12.00
N VAL A 14 1.97 -10.34 -10.86
CA VAL A 14 1.75 -9.13 -10.05
C VAL A 14 1.79 -9.51 -8.58
N GLU A 15 2.68 -8.87 -7.84
CA GLU A 15 2.88 -9.07 -6.41
C GLU A 15 1.78 -8.39 -5.57
N LEU A 16 1.23 -9.10 -4.59
CA LEU A 16 0.38 -8.54 -3.55
C LEU A 16 1.20 -8.27 -2.28
N LEU A 17 1.50 -6.99 -2.02
CA LEU A 17 2.33 -6.55 -0.91
C LEU A 17 1.47 -6.14 0.30
N ALA A 18 1.54 -6.91 1.37
CA ALA A 18 0.74 -6.74 2.57
C ALA A 18 1.50 -6.03 3.71
N PRO A 19 0.79 -5.30 4.60
CA PRO A 19 1.38 -4.67 5.77
C PRO A 19 1.47 -5.64 6.95
N ALA A 20 2.53 -5.55 7.78
CA ALA A 20 2.56 -6.13 9.10
C ALA A 20 3.09 -5.16 10.16
N GLY A 21 2.32 -4.95 11.23
CA GLY A 21 2.73 -4.18 12.40
C GLY A 21 3.38 -5.03 13.48
N ASN A 22 3.07 -6.35 13.51
CA ASN A 22 3.58 -7.34 14.46
C ASN A 22 3.47 -8.75 13.87
N MET A 23 3.93 -9.77 14.61
CA MET A 23 3.92 -11.17 14.17
C MET A 23 2.51 -11.69 13.85
N ALA A 24 1.48 -11.31 14.60
CA ALA A 24 0.12 -11.74 14.32
C ALA A 24 -0.40 -11.20 12.98
N CYS A 25 -0.05 -9.94 12.64
CA CYS A 25 -0.34 -9.36 11.32
C CYS A 25 0.44 -10.05 10.20
N LEU A 26 1.72 -10.41 10.44
CA LEU A 26 2.53 -11.17 9.49
C LEU A 26 1.88 -12.53 9.17
N HIS A 27 1.53 -13.29 10.20
CA HIS A 27 0.84 -14.58 10.03
C HIS A 27 -0.47 -14.41 9.25
N ALA A 28 -1.26 -13.37 9.57
CA ALA A 28 -2.51 -13.09 8.88
C ALA A 28 -2.28 -12.76 7.39
N ALA A 29 -1.25 -11.96 7.07
CA ALA A 29 -0.89 -11.59 5.70
C ALA A 29 -0.48 -12.81 4.86
N VAL A 30 0.45 -13.62 5.38
CA VAL A 30 0.97 -14.82 4.71
C VAL A 30 -0.16 -15.84 4.49
N GLN A 31 -0.99 -16.10 5.51
CA GLN A 31 -2.12 -17.03 5.40
C GLN A 31 -3.23 -16.54 4.46
N ALA A 32 -3.33 -15.24 4.26
CA ALA A 32 -4.29 -14.63 3.34
C ALA A 32 -3.81 -14.57 1.88
N GLY A 33 -2.58 -15.02 1.59
CA GLY A 33 -2.04 -15.12 0.24
C GLY A 33 -1.27 -13.90 -0.23
N ALA A 34 -0.60 -13.18 0.68
CA ALA A 34 0.38 -12.16 0.30
C ALA A 34 1.62 -12.81 -0.34
N ASP A 35 2.14 -12.19 -1.40
CA ASP A 35 3.41 -12.58 -2.04
C ASP A 35 4.62 -11.95 -1.32
N ALA A 36 4.41 -10.79 -0.71
CA ALA A 36 5.41 -10.10 0.10
C ALA A 36 4.75 -9.36 1.27
N VAL A 37 5.53 -9.15 2.34
CA VAL A 37 5.08 -8.41 3.52
C VAL A 37 6.08 -7.30 3.84
N TYR A 38 5.58 -6.05 4.01
CA TYR A 38 6.42 -4.97 4.48
C TYR A 38 6.16 -4.64 5.95
N LEU A 39 7.24 -4.43 6.67
CA LEU A 39 7.23 -4.21 8.12
C LEU A 39 8.28 -3.17 8.55
N GLY A 40 8.34 -2.83 9.81
CA GLY A 40 9.32 -1.91 10.36
C GLY A 40 10.01 -2.50 11.57
N ALA A 41 11.31 -2.24 11.67
CA ALA A 41 12.10 -2.47 12.87
C ALA A 41 12.71 -1.15 13.34
N GLY A 42 12.91 -0.98 14.64
CA GLY A 42 13.56 0.19 15.20
C GLY A 42 12.88 1.53 14.87
N HIS A 43 13.69 2.57 14.59
CA HIS A 43 13.23 3.97 14.63
C HIS A 43 13.08 4.66 13.26
N PHE A 44 13.66 4.13 12.18
CA PHE A 44 13.78 4.78 10.87
C PHE A 44 12.62 4.48 9.92
N ASN A 45 11.39 4.38 10.44
CA ASN A 45 10.21 4.08 9.62
C ASN A 45 9.06 5.08 9.83
N ALA A 46 8.19 5.22 8.83
CA ALA A 46 7.07 6.17 8.81
C ALA A 46 5.97 5.89 9.85
N ARG A 47 6.06 4.81 10.60
CA ARG A 47 5.13 4.41 11.65
C ARG A 47 5.87 4.13 12.96
N ARG A 48 6.67 5.10 13.40
CA ARG A 48 7.48 4.99 14.64
C ARG A 48 6.64 4.67 15.89
N GLY A 49 5.37 5.03 15.91
CA GLY A 49 4.44 4.73 16.99
C GLY A 49 3.72 3.38 16.86
N ALA A 50 4.00 2.58 15.83
CA ALA A 50 3.52 1.21 15.74
C ALA A 50 4.37 0.30 16.63
N GLU A 51 3.83 -0.86 16.97
CA GLU A 51 4.62 -1.97 17.47
C GLU A 51 5.60 -2.38 16.35
N ASN A 52 6.91 -2.24 16.58
CA ASN A 52 7.93 -2.57 15.58
C ASN A 52 8.61 -3.88 15.96
N PHE A 53 9.08 -4.62 14.97
CA PHE A 53 9.78 -5.88 15.17
C PHE A 53 11.12 -5.66 15.86
N THR A 54 11.45 -6.51 16.83
CA THR A 54 12.81 -6.68 17.31
C THR A 54 13.62 -7.46 16.25
N PHE A 55 14.94 -7.51 16.36
CA PHE A 55 15.72 -8.33 15.42
C PHE A 55 15.47 -9.84 15.60
N GLU A 56 15.14 -10.29 16.80
CA GLU A 56 14.71 -11.66 17.05
C GLU A 56 13.39 -11.98 16.38
N ASP A 57 12.37 -11.11 16.54
CA ASP A 57 11.09 -11.23 15.81
C ASP A 57 11.29 -11.17 14.30
N LEU A 58 12.20 -10.31 13.82
CA LEU A 58 12.48 -10.14 12.40
C LEU A 58 13.08 -11.42 11.78
N ALA A 59 14.01 -12.06 12.46
CA ALA A 59 14.58 -13.35 12.02
C ALA A 59 13.50 -14.44 11.95
N GLN A 60 12.66 -14.55 12.99
CA GLN A 60 11.53 -15.48 13.00
C GLN A 60 10.50 -15.14 11.90
N ALA A 61 10.29 -13.86 11.62
CA ALA A 61 9.39 -13.39 10.56
C ALA A 61 9.91 -13.81 9.17
N CYS A 62 11.21 -13.63 8.91
CA CYS A 62 11.84 -14.06 7.67
C CYS A 62 11.75 -15.58 7.50
N ASP A 63 12.14 -16.36 8.51
CA ASP A 63 12.05 -17.82 8.47
C ASP A 63 10.62 -18.31 8.17
N TYR A 64 9.63 -17.73 8.87
CA TYR A 64 8.24 -18.10 8.69
C TYR A 64 7.71 -17.77 7.29
N ALA A 65 8.06 -16.60 6.77
CA ALA A 65 7.62 -16.12 5.47
C ALA A 65 8.31 -16.89 4.33
N HIS A 66 9.64 -17.04 4.38
CA HIS A 66 10.43 -17.70 3.35
C HIS A 66 10.06 -19.18 3.17
N LEU A 67 9.77 -19.91 4.27
CA LEU A 67 9.24 -21.27 4.20
C LEU A 67 7.92 -21.39 3.41
N ARG A 68 7.27 -20.27 3.12
CA ARG A 68 6.00 -20.18 2.38
C ARG A 68 6.13 -19.40 1.06
N GLY A 69 7.35 -19.10 0.64
CA GLY A 69 7.65 -18.37 -0.58
C GLY A 69 7.30 -16.87 -0.52
N VAL A 70 7.11 -16.30 0.67
CA VAL A 70 6.73 -14.90 0.88
C VAL A 70 7.96 -14.08 1.24
N LYS A 71 8.16 -12.94 0.56
CA LYS A 71 9.28 -12.02 0.80
C LYS A 71 9.01 -11.06 1.96
N ILE A 72 10.08 -10.59 2.60
CA ILE A 72 10.03 -9.61 3.69
C ILE A 72 10.78 -8.32 3.29
N TYR A 73 10.07 -7.18 3.32
CA TYR A 73 10.63 -5.86 3.01
C TYR A 73 10.65 -4.97 4.25
N LEU A 74 11.83 -4.45 4.58
CA LEU A 74 11.99 -3.56 5.73
C LEU A 74 11.84 -2.10 5.32
N THR A 75 11.04 -1.34 6.07
CA THR A 75 10.85 0.09 5.81
C THR A 75 11.91 0.94 6.51
N LEU A 76 12.69 1.69 5.72
CA LEU A 76 13.59 2.78 6.13
C LEU A 76 13.06 4.10 5.53
N THR A 77 11.82 4.44 5.88
CA THR A 77 11.03 5.47 5.20
C THR A 77 10.96 6.78 5.98
N THR A 78 12.09 7.20 6.55
CA THR A 78 12.26 8.52 7.17
C THR A 78 13.47 9.24 6.59
N ILE A 79 13.43 10.56 6.58
CA ILE A 79 14.63 11.38 6.34
C ILE A 79 15.58 11.19 7.52
N VAL A 80 16.85 10.93 7.26
CA VAL A 80 17.88 10.62 8.24
C VAL A 80 18.77 11.84 8.45
N LEU A 81 19.05 12.20 9.71
CA LEU A 81 19.99 13.27 10.02
C LEU A 81 21.44 12.77 9.87
N PRO A 82 22.42 13.65 9.56
CA PRO A 82 23.81 13.24 9.43
C PRO A 82 24.35 12.46 10.63
N SER A 83 23.91 12.79 11.84
CA SER A 83 24.29 12.11 13.09
C SER A 83 23.61 10.74 13.28
N GLU A 84 22.63 10.38 12.46
CA GLU A 84 21.87 9.14 12.56
C GLU A 84 22.23 8.13 11.44
N VAL A 85 23.07 8.54 10.49
CA VAL A 85 23.38 7.73 9.29
C VAL A 85 23.96 6.37 9.69
N GLU A 86 24.94 6.34 10.60
CA GLU A 86 25.57 5.08 11.02
C GLU A 86 24.57 4.15 11.73
N ASP A 87 23.70 4.70 12.58
CA ASP A 87 22.66 3.93 13.27
C ASP A 87 21.64 3.33 12.25
N ALA A 88 21.29 4.10 11.22
CA ALA A 88 20.40 3.62 10.15
C ALA A 88 21.04 2.50 9.32
N LEU A 89 22.32 2.64 9.00
CA LEU A 89 23.08 1.62 8.27
C LEU A 89 23.32 0.37 9.10
N GLU A 90 23.60 0.51 10.40
CA GLU A 90 23.76 -0.64 11.29
C GLU A 90 22.43 -1.39 11.46
N LEU A 91 21.29 -0.68 11.59
CA LEU A 91 19.98 -1.30 11.59
C LEU A 91 19.76 -2.10 10.29
N ALA A 92 20.12 -1.52 9.15
CA ALA A 92 20.00 -2.20 7.86
C ALA A 92 20.89 -3.45 7.77
N ARG A 93 22.16 -3.39 8.24
CA ARG A 93 23.07 -4.56 8.27
C ARG A 93 22.50 -5.69 9.13
N GLN A 94 21.95 -5.36 10.30
CA GLN A 94 21.35 -6.36 11.19
C GLN A 94 20.09 -6.97 10.56
N ALA A 95 19.22 -6.16 9.95
CA ALA A 95 18.05 -6.66 9.27
C ALA A 95 18.39 -7.56 8.07
N TYR A 96 19.40 -7.19 7.29
CA TYR A 96 19.90 -8.04 6.18
C TYR A 96 20.39 -9.40 6.68
N ARG A 97 21.09 -9.44 7.82
CA ARG A 97 21.50 -10.70 8.45
C ARG A 97 20.35 -11.54 8.97
N CYS A 98 19.19 -10.91 9.29
CA CYS A 98 17.97 -11.62 9.64
C CYS A 98 17.24 -12.22 8.43
N GLY A 99 17.67 -11.90 7.20
CA GLY A 99 17.09 -12.45 5.97
C GLY A 99 16.10 -11.51 5.26
N VAL A 100 16.12 -10.20 5.53
CA VAL A 100 15.28 -9.24 4.80
C VAL A 100 15.66 -9.21 3.33
N ASP A 101 14.67 -9.30 2.43
CA ASP A 101 14.87 -9.39 0.97
C ASP A 101 15.11 -8.02 0.33
N ALA A 102 14.45 -6.96 0.83
CA ALA A 102 14.59 -5.60 0.29
C ALA A 102 14.37 -4.52 1.35
N PHE A 103 14.91 -3.33 1.09
CA PHE A 103 14.67 -2.12 1.88
C PHE A 103 13.79 -1.13 1.12
N ILE A 104 12.70 -0.67 1.73
CA ILE A 104 11.87 0.43 1.20
C ILE A 104 12.42 1.73 1.78
N VAL A 105 13.00 2.60 0.95
CA VAL A 105 13.81 3.75 1.38
C VAL A 105 13.23 5.07 0.90
N GLN A 106 13.29 6.09 1.75
CA GLN A 106 12.94 7.48 1.41
C GLN A 106 14.17 8.37 1.25
N ASP A 107 15.21 8.16 2.05
CA ASP A 107 16.39 9.01 2.10
C ASP A 107 17.37 8.65 0.96
N ILE A 108 17.73 9.65 0.14
CA ILE A 108 18.63 9.48 -1.01
C ILE A 108 20.02 9.01 -0.57
N GLY A 109 20.57 9.61 0.52
CA GLY A 109 21.88 9.26 1.02
C GLY A 109 21.92 7.82 1.53
N ILE A 110 20.90 7.41 2.27
CA ILE A 110 20.75 6.02 2.74
C ILE A 110 20.60 5.06 1.57
N SER A 111 19.84 5.40 0.52
CA SER A 111 19.73 4.58 -0.69
C SER A 111 21.10 4.29 -1.31
N LEU A 112 21.91 5.33 -1.50
CA LEU A 112 23.26 5.21 -2.08
C LEU A 112 24.18 4.39 -1.19
N GLU A 113 24.18 4.63 0.13
CA GLU A 113 25.02 3.88 1.07
C GLU A 113 24.63 2.40 1.17
N LEU A 114 23.34 2.07 1.16
CA LEU A 114 22.88 0.67 1.13
C LEU A 114 23.43 -0.06 -0.09
N ARG A 115 23.30 0.54 -1.26
CA ARG A 115 23.85 -0.01 -2.51
C ARG A 115 25.37 -0.23 -2.44
N ARG A 116 26.10 0.68 -1.77
CA ARG A 116 27.55 0.58 -1.60
C ARG A 116 27.97 -0.52 -0.65
N ILE A 117 27.26 -0.72 0.47
CA ILE A 117 27.67 -1.65 1.55
C ILE A 117 26.99 -3.03 1.45
N MET A 118 25.85 -3.12 0.75
CA MET A 118 25.07 -4.34 0.53
C MET A 118 24.59 -4.40 -0.93
N PRO A 119 25.49 -4.59 -1.91
CA PRO A 119 25.15 -4.48 -3.35
C PRO A 119 24.13 -5.54 -3.81
N ASP A 120 24.05 -6.67 -3.10
CA ASP A 120 23.14 -7.77 -3.42
C ASP A 120 21.73 -7.58 -2.83
N CYS A 121 21.53 -6.56 -1.95
CA CYS A 121 20.23 -6.27 -1.37
C CYS A 121 19.41 -5.34 -2.26
N GLU A 122 18.16 -5.69 -2.48
CA GLU A 122 17.23 -4.86 -3.26
C GLU A 122 16.86 -3.57 -2.50
N VAL A 123 16.81 -2.46 -3.25
CA VAL A 123 16.35 -1.16 -2.75
C VAL A 123 15.10 -0.75 -3.52
N HIS A 124 14.01 -0.54 -2.79
CA HIS A 124 12.74 -0.05 -3.30
C HIS A 124 12.55 1.42 -2.92
N VAL A 125 12.36 2.28 -3.90
CA VAL A 125 12.08 3.70 -3.66
C VAL A 125 10.68 3.86 -3.08
N SER A 126 10.59 4.49 -1.91
CA SER A 126 9.32 4.73 -1.21
C SER A 126 8.45 5.77 -1.93
N THR A 127 7.12 5.63 -1.85
CA THR A 127 6.16 6.66 -2.26
C THR A 127 6.42 8.03 -1.58
N GLN A 128 7.12 8.05 -0.46
CA GLN A 128 7.48 9.29 0.23
C GLN A 128 8.57 10.10 -0.51
N MET A 129 9.26 9.52 -1.48
CA MET A 129 10.11 10.27 -2.43
C MET A 129 9.29 11.02 -3.48
N ASN A 130 7.97 10.82 -3.52
CA ASN A 130 7.03 11.52 -4.39
C ASN A 130 7.35 11.37 -5.89
N THR A 131 7.66 10.14 -6.32
CA THR A 131 7.93 9.85 -7.73
C THR A 131 6.65 9.91 -8.55
N HIS A 132 6.53 10.93 -9.42
CA HIS A 132 5.33 11.21 -10.23
C HIS A 132 5.65 11.75 -11.62
N THR A 133 6.94 11.81 -12.00
CA THR A 133 7.43 12.27 -13.30
C THR A 133 8.43 11.28 -13.87
N GLU A 134 8.70 11.38 -15.17
CA GLU A 134 9.73 10.59 -15.83
C GLU A 134 11.12 10.84 -15.24
N ASP A 135 11.46 12.10 -14.94
CA ASP A 135 12.73 12.43 -14.28
C ASP A 135 12.83 11.80 -12.89
N GLY A 136 11.70 11.69 -12.17
CA GLY A 136 11.65 11.00 -10.87
C GLY A 136 11.91 9.49 -11.01
N VAL A 137 11.41 8.85 -12.06
CA VAL A 137 11.67 7.43 -12.36
C VAL A 137 13.15 7.24 -12.76
N GLN A 138 13.69 8.12 -13.61
CA GLN A 138 15.12 8.10 -13.97
C GLN A 138 16.01 8.30 -12.74
N ALA A 139 15.64 9.21 -11.84
CA ALA A 139 16.38 9.43 -10.59
C ALA A 139 16.36 8.17 -9.71
N ALA A 140 15.22 7.47 -9.59
CA ALA A 140 15.13 6.20 -8.87
C ALA A 140 16.04 5.13 -9.46
N ALA A 141 16.10 5.01 -10.79
CA ALA A 141 17.02 4.12 -11.48
C ALA A 141 18.49 4.48 -11.22
N ALA A 142 18.83 5.78 -11.25
CA ALA A 142 20.18 6.27 -10.95
C ALA A 142 20.62 5.99 -9.50
N LEU A 143 19.68 5.91 -8.55
CA LEU A 143 19.93 5.45 -7.18
C LEU A 143 20.15 3.92 -7.09
N GLY A 144 19.99 3.19 -8.21
CA GLY A 144 20.12 1.74 -8.28
C GLY A 144 18.94 1.00 -7.65
N ALA A 145 17.76 1.60 -7.64
CA ALA A 145 16.55 0.93 -7.16
C ALA A 145 16.12 -0.18 -8.12
N SER A 146 15.66 -1.32 -7.58
CA SER A 146 15.01 -2.39 -8.34
C SER A 146 13.50 -2.17 -8.49
N ARG A 147 12.91 -1.30 -7.65
CA ARG A 147 11.48 -0.99 -7.65
C ARG A 147 11.22 0.46 -7.26
N VAL A 148 10.21 1.07 -7.89
CA VAL A 148 9.73 2.40 -7.53
C VAL A 148 8.26 2.35 -7.10
N THR A 149 7.95 2.85 -5.88
CA THR A 149 6.56 3.08 -5.46
C THR A 149 6.12 4.45 -5.94
N LEU A 150 5.22 4.49 -6.89
CA LEU A 150 4.71 5.73 -7.45
C LEU A 150 3.90 6.55 -6.43
N ALA A 151 3.84 7.86 -6.64
CA ALA A 151 2.95 8.76 -5.91
C ALA A 151 1.48 8.38 -6.15
N ARG A 152 0.61 8.65 -5.17
CA ARG A 152 -0.81 8.26 -5.21
C ARG A 152 -1.71 9.23 -5.95
N GLU A 153 -1.13 10.28 -6.48
CA GLU A 153 -1.81 11.39 -7.16
C GLU A 153 -1.88 11.21 -8.68
N LEU A 154 -1.56 10.02 -9.19
CA LEU A 154 -1.48 9.70 -10.62
C LEU A 154 -2.77 9.05 -11.15
N SER A 155 -3.09 9.33 -12.40
CA SER A 155 -4.13 8.65 -13.19
C SER A 155 -3.58 7.36 -13.82
N PHE A 156 -4.48 6.52 -14.37
CA PHE A 156 -4.06 5.30 -15.08
C PHE A 156 -3.11 5.59 -16.25
N GLU A 157 -3.37 6.65 -17.02
CA GLU A 157 -2.53 7.02 -18.16
C GLU A 157 -1.13 7.48 -17.72
N GLU A 158 -1.05 8.22 -16.60
CA GLU A 158 0.24 8.63 -16.03
C GLU A 158 1.00 7.43 -15.49
N ILE A 159 0.33 6.50 -14.79
CA ILE A 159 0.94 5.25 -14.33
C ILE A 159 1.46 4.44 -15.51
N ALA A 160 0.67 4.27 -16.58
CA ALA A 160 1.09 3.50 -17.75
C ALA A 160 2.35 4.07 -18.40
N ARG A 161 2.42 5.40 -18.56
CA ARG A 161 3.60 6.07 -19.11
C ARG A 161 4.85 5.88 -18.24
N LEU A 162 4.71 6.05 -16.92
CA LEU A 162 5.82 5.90 -15.98
C LEU A 162 6.25 4.44 -15.82
N SER A 163 5.30 3.51 -15.89
CA SER A 163 5.58 2.07 -15.83
C SER A 163 6.35 1.59 -17.04
N ALA A 164 6.01 2.07 -18.25
CA ALA A 164 6.76 1.75 -19.45
C ALA A 164 8.23 2.20 -19.32
N LEU A 165 8.47 3.43 -18.87
CA LEU A 165 9.83 3.94 -18.66
C LEU A 165 10.55 3.15 -17.55
N ALA A 166 9.89 2.81 -16.45
CA ALA A 166 10.49 2.03 -15.37
C ALA A 166 10.93 0.65 -15.87
N GLN A 167 10.12 -0.02 -16.69
CA GLN A 167 10.43 -1.31 -17.29
C GLN A 167 11.64 -1.22 -18.24
N GLU A 168 11.72 -0.17 -19.08
CA GLU A 168 12.89 0.10 -19.93
C GLU A 168 14.18 0.25 -19.11
N LEU A 169 14.07 0.80 -17.90
CA LEU A 169 15.18 0.97 -16.96
C LEU A 169 15.40 -0.26 -16.05
N GLY A 170 14.68 -1.35 -16.26
CA GLY A 170 14.80 -2.60 -15.49
C GLY A 170 14.23 -2.55 -14.09
N MET A 171 13.29 -1.63 -13.81
CA MET A 171 12.64 -1.48 -12.51
C MET A 171 11.20 -2.01 -12.50
N GLU A 172 10.79 -2.55 -11.36
CA GLU A 172 9.40 -2.86 -11.05
C GLU A 172 8.65 -1.60 -10.59
N VAL A 173 7.32 -1.60 -10.81
CA VAL A 173 6.44 -0.50 -10.40
C VAL A 173 5.46 -0.94 -9.34
N GLU A 174 5.53 -0.31 -8.18
CA GLU A 174 4.61 -0.52 -7.07
C GLU A 174 3.60 0.63 -6.99
N VAL A 175 2.32 0.29 -6.82
CA VAL A 175 1.24 1.26 -6.58
C VAL A 175 0.43 0.89 -5.35
N PHE A 176 -0.11 1.89 -4.64
CA PHE A 176 -1.06 1.62 -3.58
C PHE A 176 -2.40 1.17 -4.14
N ALA A 177 -2.92 0.06 -3.61
CA ALA A 177 -4.21 -0.51 -3.99
C ALA A 177 -5.30 -0.30 -2.95
N HIS A 178 -4.97 -0.26 -1.65
CA HIS A 178 -5.98 -0.16 -0.59
C HIS A 178 -5.48 0.62 0.62
N GLY A 179 -6.41 1.31 1.29
CA GLY A 179 -6.22 1.89 2.61
C GLY A 179 -6.14 3.41 2.65
N ALA A 180 -5.57 3.94 3.72
CA ALA A 180 -5.63 5.37 4.03
C ALA A 180 -4.94 6.26 3.00
N LEU A 181 -5.67 7.24 2.47
CA LEU A 181 -5.11 8.34 1.68
C LEU A 181 -4.67 9.50 2.58
N CYS A 182 -3.64 10.24 2.12
CA CYS A 182 -3.26 11.54 2.66
C CYS A 182 -3.96 12.66 1.89
N ILE A 183 -4.27 13.77 2.56
CA ILE A 183 -4.76 14.99 1.90
C ILE A 183 -3.63 15.73 1.17
N CYS A 184 -2.41 15.58 1.66
CA CYS A 184 -1.22 16.18 1.08
C CYS A 184 -0.61 15.26 0.04
N TYR A 185 0.13 15.81 -0.91
CA TYR A 185 0.96 15.04 -1.83
C TYR A 185 1.85 14.04 -1.10
N SER A 186 2.11 12.91 -1.76
CA SER A 186 2.90 11.81 -1.21
C SER A 186 4.25 12.30 -0.70
N GLY A 187 4.55 12.05 0.60
CA GLY A 187 5.79 12.46 1.24
C GLY A 187 5.97 13.94 1.56
N GLN A 188 5.07 14.83 1.16
CA GLN A 188 5.25 16.30 1.23
C GLN A 188 4.45 16.98 2.36
N CYS A 189 4.01 16.21 3.37
CA CYS A 189 3.19 16.78 4.44
C CYS A 189 4.03 17.36 5.58
N PHE A 190 3.95 18.68 5.79
CA PHE A 190 4.58 19.39 6.89
C PHE A 190 3.61 19.83 8.00
N MET A 191 2.31 19.54 7.87
CA MET A 191 1.27 20.03 8.77
C MET A 191 1.54 19.65 10.24
N SER A 192 1.90 18.40 10.52
CA SER A 192 2.21 17.95 11.88
C SER A 192 3.45 18.63 12.47
N SER A 193 4.42 18.98 11.63
CA SER A 193 5.64 19.70 12.07
C SER A 193 5.30 21.14 12.45
N MET A 194 4.52 21.83 11.60
CA MET A 194 4.18 23.23 11.80
C MET A 194 3.21 23.46 12.97
N VAL A 195 2.24 22.57 13.15
CA VAL A 195 1.21 22.73 14.20
C VAL A 195 1.66 22.16 15.54
N GLY A 196 2.44 21.08 15.56
CA GLY A 196 2.75 20.35 16.81
C GLY A 196 4.21 19.91 16.97
N GLY A 197 5.15 20.38 16.14
CA GLY A 197 6.56 19.99 16.20
C GLY A 197 6.82 18.50 15.94
N ARG A 198 5.86 17.78 15.31
CA ARG A 198 5.92 16.34 15.04
C ARG A 198 6.10 16.11 13.53
N SER A 199 7.27 15.69 13.09
CA SER A 199 7.51 15.45 11.65
C SER A 199 6.84 14.16 11.16
N ALA A 200 5.95 14.29 10.17
CA ALA A 200 5.37 13.16 9.47
C ALA A 200 6.44 12.37 8.68
N ASN A 201 7.40 13.08 8.06
CA ASN A 201 8.52 12.50 7.32
C ASN A 201 9.56 11.79 8.22
N ARG A 202 9.35 11.85 9.53
CA ARG A 202 10.12 11.12 10.53
C ARG A 202 9.24 10.19 11.38
N GLY A 203 8.17 9.68 10.78
CA GLY A 203 7.29 8.67 11.38
C GLY A 203 6.39 9.14 12.52
N ARG A 204 6.23 10.47 12.72
CA ARG A 204 5.48 11.05 13.85
C ARG A 204 4.26 11.87 13.41
N CYS A 205 3.58 11.42 12.33
CA CYS A 205 2.36 12.05 11.86
C CYS A 205 1.30 12.11 12.97
N ALA A 206 0.77 13.30 13.25
CA ALA A 206 -0.28 13.51 14.24
C ALA A 206 -1.69 13.31 13.67
N GLN A 207 -1.82 12.99 12.38
CA GLN A 207 -3.09 12.89 11.67
C GLN A 207 -3.97 14.14 11.81
N ALA A 208 -3.37 15.33 11.82
CA ALA A 208 -4.09 16.60 11.95
C ALA A 208 -5.20 16.75 10.90
N CYS A 209 -5.03 16.23 9.68
CA CYS A 209 -6.07 16.23 8.64
C CYS A 209 -7.34 15.47 9.03
N ARG A 210 -7.32 14.65 10.09
CA ARG A 210 -8.48 13.89 10.59
C ARG A 210 -9.23 14.59 11.73
N LEU A 211 -8.76 15.76 12.15
CA LEU A 211 -9.43 16.57 13.18
C LEU A 211 -10.59 17.38 12.57
N PRO A 212 -11.53 17.84 13.40
CA PRO A 212 -12.57 18.76 12.96
C PRO A 212 -12.00 20.14 12.68
N TYR A 213 -12.52 20.82 11.65
CA TYR A 213 -12.15 22.16 11.22
C TYR A 213 -13.39 23.00 10.94
N THR A 214 -13.31 24.29 11.27
CA THR A 214 -14.31 25.28 10.91
C THR A 214 -13.77 26.17 9.81
N LEU A 215 -14.54 26.32 8.72
CA LEU A 215 -14.20 27.21 7.62
C LEU A 215 -14.62 28.64 7.96
N HIS A 216 -13.67 29.57 8.02
CA HIS A 216 -13.92 30.96 8.35
C HIS A 216 -13.44 31.90 7.24
N ASN A 217 -14.33 32.77 6.77
CA ASN A 217 -13.96 33.84 5.85
C ASN A 217 -13.46 35.03 6.64
N VAL A 218 -12.17 35.33 6.60
CA VAL A 218 -11.54 36.42 7.37
C VAL A 218 -12.03 37.78 6.91
N ALA A 219 -12.22 38.01 5.60
CA ALA A 219 -12.61 39.28 5.07
C ALA A 219 -14.08 39.65 5.46
N LEU A 220 -14.94 38.63 5.44
CA LEU A 220 -16.35 38.79 5.84
C LEU A 220 -16.60 38.62 7.34
N ARG A 221 -15.56 38.25 8.11
CA ARG A 221 -15.63 37.87 9.54
C ARG A 221 -16.76 36.89 9.86
N LYS A 222 -16.98 35.92 8.97
CA LYS A 222 -18.11 35.00 9.04
C LYS A 222 -17.65 33.56 8.93
N THR A 223 -18.21 32.69 9.78
CA THR A 223 -18.11 31.23 9.58
C THR A 223 -18.95 30.84 8.38
N LEU A 224 -18.39 30.04 7.49
CA LEU A 224 -19.07 29.54 6.30
C LEU A 224 -19.67 28.18 6.58
N ASP A 225 -20.77 27.86 5.93
CA ASP A 225 -21.34 26.54 5.93
C ASP A 225 -20.38 25.56 5.24
N ALA A 226 -20.24 24.37 5.81
CA ALA A 226 -19.36 23.34 5.33
C ALA A 226 -20.11 21.99 5.24
N PRO A 227 -19.71 21.08 4.35
CA PRO A 227 -20.38 19.78 4.18
C PRO A 227 -20.22 18.82 5.37
N GLY A 228 -19.47 19.20 6.39
CA GLY A 228 -19.25 18.49 7.63
C GLY A 228 -18.05 19.04 8.39
N GLU A 229 -17.67 18.40 9.49
CA GLU A 229 -16.64 18.89 10.40
C GLU A 229 -15.21 18.48 9.98
N HIS A 230 -15.05 17.36 9.28
CA HIS A 230 -13.73 16.80 8.93
C HIS A 230 -13.30 17.19 7.52
N LEU A 231 -13.10 18.49 7.31
CA LEU A 231 -12.90 19.11 5.99
C LEU A 231 -11.67 18.59 5.23
N LEU A 232 -10.65 18.12 5.93
CA LEU A 232 -9.39 17.62 5.36
C LEU A 232 -9.26 16.10 5.41
N SER A 233 -10.33 15.36 5.76
CA SER A 233 -10.29 13.92 5.90
C SER A 233 -10.67 13.22 4.60
N PRO A 234 -9.73 12.62 3.83
CA PRO A 234 -10.11 11.86 2.65
C PRO A 234 -10.73 10.50 3.00
N LYS A 235 -11.48 9.95 2.05
CA LYS A 235 -11.91 8.55 2.01
C LYS A 235 -10.69 7.63 1.95
N ASP A 236 -10.91 6.33 2.07
CA ASP A 236 -9.88 5.31 1.86
C ASP A 236 -9.80 4.94 0.38
N LEU A 237 -8.57 4.73 -0.11
CA LEU A 237 -8.35 4.16 -1.43
C LEU A 237 -8.87 2.73 -1.47
N CYS A 238 -9.57 2.38 -2.53
CA CYS A 238 -9.98 1.00 -2.82
C CYS A 238 -10.02 0.80 -4.33
N THR A 239 -9.09 0.00 -4.84
CA THR A 239 -8.94 -0.27 -6.27
C THR A 239 -9.51 -1.62 -6.69
N ILE A 240 -10.24 -2.28 -5.81
CA ILE A 240 -10.68 -3.67 -5.99
C ILE A 240 -11.50 -3.88 -7.28
N ASP A 241 -12.20 -2.84 -7.73
CA ASP A 241 -13.02 -2.89 -8.93
C ASP A 241 -12.28 -2.44 -10.21
N VAL A 242 -11.04 -1.97 -10.07
CA VAL A 242 -10.21 -1.45 -11.18
C VAL A 242 -8.84 -2.14 -11.25
N LEU A 243 -8.73 -3.37 -10.71
CA LEU A 243 -7.47 -4.13 -10.75
C LEU A 243 -7.02 -4.45 -12.18
N PRO A 244 -7.89 -4.88 -13.11
CA PRO A 244 -7.46 -5.14 -14.48
C PRO A 244 -6.84 -3.91 -15.16
N GLU A 245 -7.43 -2.73 -14.95
CA GLU A 245 -6.95 -1.46 -15.49
C GLU A 245 -5.59 -1.08 -14.88
N LEU A 246 -5.41 -1.31 -13.59
CA LEU A 246 -4.18 -1.01 -12.88
C LEU A 246 -3.03 -1.93 -13.30
N ILE A 247 -3.31 -3.23 -13.49
CA ILE A 247 -2.36 -4.21 -14.02
C ILE A 247 -2.00 -3.88 -15.46
N SER A 248 -3.00 -3.54 -16.30
CA SER A 248 -2.78 -3.14 -17.69
C SER A 248 -1.98 -1.84 -17.81
N ALA A 249 -2.05 -0.96 -16.82
CA ALA A 249 -1.21 0.23 -16.72
C ALA A 249 0.25 -0.10 -16.31
N GLY A 250 0.60 -1.37 -16.11
CA GLY A 250 1.97 -1.83 -15.86
C GLY A 250 2.37 -1.89 -14.38
N ALA A 251 1.42 -1.85 -13.44
CA ALA A 251 1.69 -2.10 -12.03
C ALA A 251 2.14 -3.55 -11.83
N THR A 252 3.33 -3.76 -11.27
CA THR A 252 3.90 -5.07 -10.96
C THR A 252 3.79 -5.46 -9.49
N SER A 253 3.48 -4.49 -8.61
CA SER A 253 3.22 -4.72 -7.18
C SER A 253 2.06 -3.86 -6.69
N LEU A 254 1.11 -4.49 -6.00
CA LEU A 254 -0.08 -3.88 -5.42
C LEU A 254 0.06 -3.80 -3.89
N LYS A 255 0.23 -2.58 -3.37
CA LYS A 255 0.48 -2.35 -1.96
C LYS A 255 -0.77 -2.03 -1.16
N ILE A 256 -0.99 -2.78 -0.09
CA ILE A 256 -2.05 -2.52 0.89
C ILE A 256 -1.49 -1.70 2.05
N GLU A 257 -2.07 -0.53 2.34
CA GLU A 257 -1.73 0.26 3.54
C GLU A 257 -2.46 -0.30 4.77
N GLY A 258 -1.75 -0.42 5.89
CA GLY A 258 -2.39 -0.96 7.09
C GLY A 258 -1.47 -1.38 8.23
N ARG A 259 -0.20 -0.92 8.30
CA ARG A 259 0.75 -1.32 9.35
C ARG A 259 0.29 -1.09 10.80
N MET A 260 -0.67 -0.19 11.01
CA MET A 260 -1.27 0.08 12.32
C MET A 260 -2.65 -0.55 12.46
N LYS A 261 -2.99 -1.50 11.63
CA LYS A 261 -4.28 -2.21 11.65
C LYS A 261 -4.14 -3.55 12.36
N SER A 262 -5.30 -4.13 12.77
CA SER A 262 -5.35 -5.42 13.42
C SER A 262 -5.10 -6.59 12.44
N PRO A 263 -4.76 -7.79 12.96
CA PRO A 263 -4.62 -9.00 12.15
C PRO A 263 -5.89 -9.33 11.35
N GLU A 264 -7.07 -9.07 11.90
CA GLU A 264 -8.37 -9.32 11.23
C GLU A 264 -8.51 -8.43 9.99
N TYR A 265 -8.13 -7.14 10.09
CA TYR A 265 -8.09 -6.25 8.94
C TYR A 265 -7.14 -6.78 7.86
N VAL A 266 -5.93 -7.14 8.25
CA VAL A 266 -4.92 -7.65 7.31
C VAL A 266 -5.44 -8.91 6.61
N LYS A 267 -5.95 -9.89 7.36
CA LYS A 267 -6.51 -11.13 6.82
C LYS A 267 -7.64 -10.86 5.84
N SER A 268 -8.60 -10.03 6.22
CA SER A 268 -9.78 -9.76 5.39
C SER A 268 -9.42 -9.01 4.11
N VAL A 269 -8.62 -7.95 4.21
CA VAL A 269 -8.28 -7.12 3.04
C VAL A 269 -7.37 -7.90 2.10
N VAL A 270 -6.29 -8.52 2.60
CA VAL A 270 -5.36 -9.29 1.75
C VAL A 270 -6.08 -10.47 1.09
N GLY A 271 -6.93 -11.20 1.82
CA GLY A 271 -7.65 -12.34 1.27
C GLY A 271 -8.62 -11.95 0.14
N VAL A 272 -9.35 -10.84 0.31
CA VAL A 272 -10.23 -10.32 -0.76
C VAL A 272 -9.40 -9.87 -1.96
N TYR A 273 -8.32 -9.11 -1.75
CA TYR A 273 -7.45 -8.68 -2.84
C TYR A 273 -6.80 -9.86 -3.57
N ARG A 274 -6.36 -10.90 -2.86
CA ARG A 274 -5.81 -12.12 -3.47
C ARG A 274 -6.84 -12.80 -4.39
N ALA A 275 -8.05 -13.02 -3.88
CA ALA A 275 -9.09 -13.68 -4.66
C ALA A 275 -9.47 -12.91 -5.93
N VAL A 276 -9.60 -11.57 -5.83
CA VAL A 276 -9.96 -10.74 -6.99
C VAL A 276 -8.77 -10.60 -7.95
N LEU A 277 -7.55 -10.47 -7.43
CA LEU A 277 -6.33 -10.39 -8.25
C LEU A 277 -6.13 -11.65 -9.08
N ASP A 278 -6.33 -12.84 -8.50
CA ASP A 278 -6.21 -14.11 -9.24
C ASP A 278 -7.22 -14.18 -10.39
N ARG A 279 -8.48 -13.74 -10.15
CA ARG A 279 -9.50 -13.66 -11.20
C ARG A 279 -9.17 -12.63 -12.28
N ALA A 280 -8.64 -11.47 -11.86
CA ALA A 280 -8.24 -10.41 -12.79
C ALA A 280 -7.08 -10.86 -13.70
N LEU A 281 -6.08 -11.55 -13.14
CA LEU A 281 -4.96 -12.10 -13.90
C LEU A 281 -5.42 -13.18 -14.89
N ALA A 282 -6.26 -14.12 -14.45
CA ALA A 282 -6.81 -15.16 -15.31
C ALA A 282 -7.64 -14.54 -16.46
N TRP A 283 -8.45 -13.53 -16.17
CA TRP A 283 -9.23 -12.82 -17.18
C TRP A 283 -8.32 -12.09 -18.20
N LEU A 284 -7.27 -11.41 -17.75
CA LEU A 284 -6.32 -10.74 -18.64
C LEU A 284 -5.56 -11.72 -19.54
N GLU A 285 -5.23 -12.91 -19.03
CA GLU A 285 -4.63 -13.98 -19.83
C GLU A 285 -5.60 -14.51 -20.91
N GLU A 286 -6.88 -14.67 -20.58
CA GLU A 286 -7.90 -15.07 -21.57
C GLU A 286 -8.04 -14.02 -22.68
N GLN A 287 -8.07 -12.72 -22.32
CA GLN A 287 -8.15 -11.63 -23.30
C GLN A 287 -6.94 -11.65 -24.25
N LYS A 288 -5.71 -11.80 -23.72
CA LYS A 288 -4.50 -11.89 -24.54
C LYS A 288 -4.52 -13.10 -25.49
N ARG A 289 -5.00 -14.25 -25.02
CA ARG A 289 -5.14 -15.44 -25.90
C ARG A 289 -6.15 -15.21 -27.01
N ALA A 290 -7.30 -14.61 -26.68
CA ALA A 290 -8.33 -14.29 -27.67
C ALA A 290 -7.85 -13.28 -28.75
N GLU A 291 -7.00 -12.33 -28.41
CA GLU A 291 -6.38 -11.39 -29.35
C GLU A 291 -5.37 -12.08 -30.29
N ILE A 292 -4.64 -13.09 -29.80
CA ILE A 292 -3.65 -13.85 -30.60
C ILE A 292 -4.33 -14.85 -31.53
N ASP A 293 -5.43 -15.47 -31.09
CA ASP A 293 -6.16 -16.54 -31.82
C ASP A 293 -7.20 -16.01 -32.82
N CYS A 294 -7.00 -14.85 -33.38
CA CYS A 294 -7.92 -14.17 -34.32
C CYS A 294 -8.27 -14.98 -35.59
N GLY A 295 -7.96 -16.30 -35.66
CA GLY A 295 -8.17 -17.18 -36.80
C GLY A 295 -9.01 -18.47 -36.56
N SER A 296 -9.26 -18.87 -35.31
CA SER A 296 -10.04 -20.10 -35.01
C SER A 296 -10.85 -19.94 -33.71
N VAL A 297 -12.09 -19.49 -33.86
CA VAL A 297 -13.02 -19.30 -32.73
C VAL A 297 -13.60 -20.65 -32.31
N GLU A 298 -12.94 -21.39 -31.43
CA GLU A 298 -13.64 -22.23 -30.48
C GLU A 298 -13.98 -21.36 -29.26
N MET A 299 -15.27 -21.09 -29.04
CA MET A 299 -15.75 -20.36 -27.85
C MET A 299 -15.27 -21.10 -26.60
N PRO A 300 -14.67 -20.38 -25.61
CA PRO A 300 -14.26 -21.02 -24.37
C PRO A 300 -15.47 -21.72 -23.72
N GLN A 301 -15.31 -23.01 -23.41
CA GLN A 301 -16.33 -23.78 -22.68
C GLN A 301 -16.23 -23.47 -21.21
N GLY A 302 -16.98 -22.47 -20.71
CA GLY A 302 -17.01 -22.11 -19.29
C GLY A 302 -17.84 -20.84 -19.05
N GLU A 303 -18.19 -20.60 -17.78
CA GLU A 303 -18.76 -19.31 -17.41
C GLU A 303 -17.68 -18.23 -17.54
N PRO A 304 -18.01 -17.04 -18.08
CA PRO A 304 -17.03 -15.96 -18.25
C PRO A 304 -16.47 -15.51 -16.89
N ILE A 305 -15.15 -15.38 -16.80
CA ILE A 305 -14.48 -14.91 -15.57
C ILE A 305 -14.90 -13.46 -15.30
N ASN A 306 -15.44 -13.22 -14.11
CA ASN A 306 -15.67 -11.86 -13.63
C ASN A 306 -14.40 -11.32 -12.93
N PRO A 307 -13.66 -10.39 -13.54
CA PRO A 307 -12.42 -9.85 -12.96
C PRO A 307 -12.65 -8.84 -11.84
N ARG A 308 -13.89 -8.49 -11.54
CA ARG A 308 -14.24 -7.46 -10.54
C ARG A 308 -14.72 -8.09 -9.24
N ALA A 309 -14.74 -7.30 -8.18
CA ALA A 309 -15.23 -7.75 -6.89
C ALA A 309 -16.74 -8.01 -6.90
N THR A 310 -17.17 -9.00 -6.13
CA THR A 310 -18.57 -9.24 -5.79
C THR A 310 -19.05 -8.28 -4.70
N ASP A 311 -20.37 -8.16 -4.52
CA ASP A 311 -20.93 -7.35 -3.43
C ASP A 311 -20.53 -7.87 -2.05
N ALA A 312 -20.40 -9.19 -1.87
CA ALA A 312 -19.92 -9.80 -0.64
C ALA A 312 -18.46 -9.41 -0.33
N GLU A 313 -17.59 -9.40 -1.33
CA GLU A 313 -16.20 -8.98 -1.18
C GLU A 313 -16.09 -7.48 -0.84
N ARG A 314 -16.89 -6.61 -1.49
CA ARG A 314 -16.97 -5.17 -1.13
C ARG A 314 -17.49 -4.98 0.29
N GLN A 315 -18.45 -5.78 0.71
CA GLN A 315 -18.97 -5.75 2.08
C GLN A 315 -17.89 -6.11 3.10
N ILE A 316 -17.12 -7.19 2.88
CA ILE A 316 -16.00 -7.60 3.75
C ILE A 316 -14.99 -6.45 3.90
N LEU A 317 -14.61 -5.77 2.80
CA LEU A 317 -13.70 -4.62 2.87
C LEU A 317 -14.28 -3.47 3.69
N SER A 318 -15.58 -3.19 3.54
CA SER A 318 -16.27 -2.12 4.26
C SER A 318 -16.38 -2.43 5.76
N GLU A 319 -16.59 -3.69 6.13
CA GLU A 319 -16.64 -4.16 7.52
C GLU A 319 -15.26 -4.12 8.17
N ALA A 320 -14.22 -4.53 7.45
CA ALA A 320 -12.85 -4.53 7.94
C ALA A 320 -12.39 -3.11 8.34
N PHE A 321 -12.56 -2.13 7.48
CA PHE A 321 -12.38 -0.71 7.79
C PHE A 321 -12.76 0.18 6.60
N SER A 322 -13.62 1.18 6.81
CA SER A 322 -13.95 2.15 5.77
C SER A 322 -14.31 3.53 6.33
N ARG A 323 -13.76 4.58 5.70
CA ARG A 323 -14.20 5.98 5.80
C ARG A 323 -15.02 6.41 4.58
N GLY A 324 -15.52 5.44 3.83
CA GLY A 324 -15.98 5.53 2.46
C GLY A 324 -14.83 5.23 1.53
N PHE A 325 -15.13 4.60 0.38
CA PHE A 325 -14.13 4.23 -0.61
C PHE A 325 -14.09 5.20 -1.80
N THR A 326 -12.93 5.28 -2.43
CA THR A 326 -12.66 6.09 -3.62
C THR A 326 -11.52 5.44 -4.41
N THR A 327 -11.55 5.57 -5.72
CA THR A 327 -10.41 5.31 -6.62
C THR A 327 -9.50 6.52 -6.76
N ALA A 328 -9.90 7.64 -6.17
CA ALA A 328 -9.16 8.89 -6.11
C ALA A 328 -8.67 9.36 -7.50
N TYR A 329 -7.38 9.68 -7.57
CA TYR A 329 -6.78 10.24 -8.78
C TYR A 329 -6.67 9.24 -9.94
N LEU A 330 -6.74 7.94 -9.68
CA LEU A 330 -6.74 6.91 -10.73
C LEU A 330 -7.83 7.18 -11.78
N GLU A 331 -9.04 7.49 -11.33
CA GLU A 331 -10.18 7.88 -12.17
C GLU A 331 -10.39 9.40 -12.18
N ARG A 332 -9.35 10.18 -11.89
CA ARG A 332 -9.37 11.66 -11.89
C ARG A 332 -10.39 12.29 -10.94
N GLN A 333 -10.84 11.57 -9.92
CA GLN A 333 -11.68 12.13 -8.86
C GLN A 333 -10.89 13.18 -8.06
N ARG A 334 -11.52 14.31 -7.73
CA ARG A 334 -10.84 15.45 -7.08
C ARG A 334 -11.78 16.16 -6.09
N GLY A 335 -11.16 16.93 -5.20
CA GLY A 335 -11.90 17.81 -4.28
C GLY A 335 -12.91 17.02 -3.43
N ASN A 336 -14.17 17.39 -3.50
CA ASN A 336 -15.25 16.82 -2.67
C ASN A 336 -15.46 15.32 -2.88
N GLU A 337 -15.18 14.78 -4.07
CA GLU A 337 -15.41 13.39 -4.40
C GLU A 337 -14.55 12.43 -3.57
N ILE A 338 -13.33 12.85 -3.23
CA ILE A 338 -12.39 12.04 -2.44
C ILE A 338 -12.50 12.29 -0.93
N MET A 339 -13.39 13.18 -0.47
CA MET A 339 -13.45 13.61 0.93
C MET A 339 -14.49 12.82 1.74
N SER A 340 -14.19 12.64 3.03
CA SER A 340 -15.02 11.98 4.04
C SER A 340 -15.34 12.96 5.18
N TYR A 341 -16.30 13.84 4.95
CA TYR A 341 -16.58 14.97 5.85
C TYR A 341 -17.20 14.61 7.19
N GLY A 342 -17.96 13.51 7.25
CA GLY A 342 -18.78 13.20 8.42
C GLY A 342 -18.04 12.50 9.56
N ARG A 343 -17.14 11.57 9.25
CA ARG A 343 -16.40 10.78 10.27
C ARG A 343 -15.01 10.41 9.80
N PRO A 344 -13.97 10.62 10.63
CA PRO A 344 -12.59 10.26 10.30
C PRO A 344 -12.24 8.80 10.69
N ASN A 345 -13.15 8.10 11.36
CA ASN A 345 -12.97 6.74 11.87
C ASN A 345 -13.70 5.71 11.00
N ASN A 346 -13.56 4.43 11.34
CA ASN A 346 -14.33 3.36 10.71
C ASN A 346 -15.84 3.65 10.80
N ARG A 347 -16.52 3.57 9.67
CA ARG A 347 -17.98 3.80 9.60
C ARG A 347 -18.78 2.56 9.97
N GLY A 348 -18.18 1.36 9.81
CA GLY A 348 -18.92 0.10 9.85
C GLY A 348 -19.97 0.00 8.76
N ILE A 349 -20.84 -0.98 8.88
CA ILE A 349 -22.02 -1.13 8.03
C ILE A 349 -23.29 -0.82 8.84
N PHE A 350 -24.29 -0.30 8.15
CA PHE A 350 -25.60 -0.08 8.78
C PHE A 350 -26.36 -1.40 8.86
N ILE A 351 -26.58 -1.90 10.08
CA ILE A 351 -27.31 -3.16 10.33
C ILE A 351 -28.77 -2.93 10.69
N GLY A 352 -29.15 -1.70 11.05
CA GLY A 352 -30.52 -1.35 11.39
C GLY A 352 -30.61 -0.20 12.39
N ARG A 353 -31.82 0.12 12.80
CA ARG A 353 -32.12 1.09 13.86
C ARG A 353 -32.60 0.34 15.11
N VAL A 354 -32.15 0.77 16.27
CA VAL A 354 -32.62 0.21 17.54
C VAL A 354 -34.13 0.43 17.64
N ALA A 355 -34.88 -0.67 17.56
CA ALA A 355 -36.33 -0.67 17.74
C ALA A 355 -36.71 -0.60 19.21
N ARG A 356 -36.00 -1.34 20.06
CA ARG A 356 -36.21 -1.31 21.51
C ARG A 356 -35.02 -1.89 22.26
N VAL A 357 -34.92 -1.56 23.56
CA VAL A 357 -34.02 -2.22 24.53
C VAL A 357 -34.87 -2.86 25.60
N LYS A 358 -34.69 -4.15 25.85
CA LYS A 358 -35.39 -4.89 26.90
C LYS A 358 -34.46 -5.90 27.54
N ASP A 359 -34.41 -5.95 28.87
CA ASP A 359 -33.62 -6.91 29.67
C ASP A 359 -32.14 -6.96 29.23
N GLY A 360 -31.50 -5.79 28.96
CA GLY A 360 -30.13 -5.68 28.52
C GLY A 360 -29.89 -6.14 27.06
N LYS A 361 -30.94 -6.51 26.34
CA LYS A 361 -30.86 -6.88 24.90
C LYS A 361 -31.33 -5.74 24.01
N VAL A 362 -30.60 -5.53 22.95
CA VAL A 362 -30.92 -4.55 21.89
C VAL A 362 -31.62 -5.28 20.76
N PHE A 363 -32.78 -4.77 20.35
CA PHE A 363 -33.54 -5.27 19.19
C PHE A 363 -33.38 -4.25 18.06
N VAL A 364 -32.90 -4.69 16.90
CA VAL A 364 -32.63 -3.88 15.70
C VAL A 364 -33.64 -4.26 14.61
#